data_5d2c3d56bc54d06b9fadc4c4d2298722
#
_entry.id   5d2c3d56bc54d06b9fadc4c4d2298722
#
_cell.length_a   1.000
_cell.length_b   1.000
_cell.length_c   1.000
_cell.angle_alpha   90.00
_cell.angle_beta   90.00
_cell.angle_gamma   90.00
#
_symmetry.space_group_name_H-M   'P 1'
#
loop_
_entity.id
_entity.type
_entity.pdbx_description
1 polymer ?
#
loop_
_entity_poly.entity_id
_entity_poly.type
_entity_poly.pdbx_seq_one_letter_code
_entity_poly.pdbx_strand_id
1 'polypeptide(L)'
;MTADDLPTPPASVPAAGYRRRGRVEVEERPLPAPEDGQVVVEVSYCGVCGSDLHLVDEGWGRPGDVLGHEWSGVVVAVGGGVTGLAPG
;
A
#
# COMPACT_ATOMS: atom_id res chain seq x y z
N MET A 1 -23.51 0.73 -0.07
CA MET A 1 -22.48 1.35 -0.92
C MET A 1 -22.27 0.50 -2.15
N THR A 2 -22.36 1.12 -3.32
CA THR A 2 -22.07 0.44 -4.59
C THR A 2 -20.69 0.87 -5.10
N ALA A 3 -20.17 0.23 -6.14
CA ALA A 3 -18.89 0.60 -6.74
C ALA A 3 -18.87 2.07 -7.21
N ASP A 4 -20.02 2.61 -7.64
CA ASP A 4 -20.14 4.01 -8.09
C ASP A 4 -20.04 5.01 -6.93
N ASP A 5 -20.26 4.59 -5.70
CA ASP A 5 -20.17 5.43 -4.50
C ASP A 5 -18.75 5.49 -3.93
N LEU A 6 -17.82 4.67 -4.45
CA LEU A 6 -16.44 4.66 -4.00
C LEU A 6 -15.65 5.78 -4.68
N PRO A 7 -14.69 6.38 -3.95
CA PRO A 7 -13.81 7.37 -4.57
C PRO A 7 -12.96 6.72 -5.66
N THR A 8 -12.70 7.48 -6.73
CA THR A 8 -11.72 7.07 -7.74
C THR A 8 -10.32 7.07 -7.11
N PRO A 9 -9.52 6.01 -7.28
CA PRO A 9 -8.16 5.99 -6.75
C PRO A 9 -7.34 7.18 -7.29
N PRO A 10 -6.54 7.86 -6.44
CA PRO A 10 -5.70 8.97 -6.88
C PRO A 10 -4.56 8.48 -7.78
N ALA A 11 -3.97 9.40 -8.54
CA ALA A 11 -2.83 9.07 -9.42
C ALA A 11 -1.56 8.77 -8.62
N SER A 12 -1.41 9.34 -7.43
CA SER A 12 -0.29 9.11 -6.53
C SER A 12 -0.77 9.07 -5.08
N VAL A 13 0.03 8.43 -4.22
CA VAL A 13 -0.29 8.25 -2.81
C VAL A 13 0.94 8.49 -1.96
N PRO A 14 0.78 8.97 -0.70
CA PRO A 14 1.89 9.02 0.24
C PRO A 14 2.29 7.60 0.65
N ALA A 15 3.58 7.37 0.80
CA ALA A 15 4.14 6.10 1.22
C ALA A 15 5.31 6.32 2.16
N ALA A 16 5.48 5.42 3.14
CA ALA A 16 6.64 5.41 4.02
C ALA A 16 7.77 4.66 3.32
N GLY A 17 8.72 5.40 2.78
CA GLY A 17 9.83 4.86 2.02
C GLY A 17 11.09 4.70 2.85
N TYR A 18 11.70 3.51 2.82
CA TYR A 18 12.99 3.26 3.44
C TYR A 18 14.10 3.97 2.65
N ARG A 19 14.94 4.72 3.33
CA ARG A 19 16.08 5.40 2.72
C ARG A 19 17.40 4.71 3.05
N ARG A 20 17.63 4.46 4.32
CA ARG A 20 18.83 3.80 4.86
C ARG A 20 18.56 3.42 6.30
N ARG A 21 19.50 2.74 6.93
CA ARG A 21 19.41 2.38 8.33
C ARG A 21 19.01 3.57 9.20
N GLY A 22 17.94 3.41 9.97
CA GLY A 22 17.41 4.44 10.86
C GLY A 22 16.67 5.57 10.16
N ARG A 23 16.45 5.52 8.83
CA ARG A 23 15.80 6.59 8.10
C ARG A 23 14.65 6.12 7.23
N VAL A 24 13.46 6.65 7.54
CA VAL A 24 12.23 6.47 6.75
C VAL A 24 11.68 7.85 6.44
N GLU A 25 11.24 8.06 5.21
CA GLU A 25 10.63 9.33 4.78
C GLU A 25 9.28 9.06 4.12
N VAL A 26 8.33 9.98 4.33
CA VAL A 26 7.08 9.97 3.57
C VAL A 26 7.35 10.58 2.20
N GLU A 27 6.95 9.86 1.16
CA GLU A 27 7.12 10.29 -0.22
C GLU A 27 5.88 10.01 -1.04
N GLU A 28 5.65 10.78 -2.10
CA GLU A 28 4.61 10.47 -3.06
C GLU A 28 5.09 9.37 -4.01
N ARG A 29 4.24 8.37 -4.18
CA ARG A 29 4.47 7.27 -5.11
C ARG A 29 3.36 7.20 -6.14
N PRO A 30 3.66 6.90 -7.41
CA PRO A 30 2.62 6.69 -8.39
C PRO A 30 1.77 5.46 -8.00
N LEU A 31 0.48 5.55 -8.25
CA LEU A 31 -0.46 4.45 -8.06
C LEU A 31 -0.99 4.05 -9.44
N PRO A 32 -0.37 3.06 -10.09
CA PRO A 32 -0.86 2.58 -11.38
C PRO A 32 -2.20 1.85 -11.23
N ALA A 33 -2.95 1.75 -12.32
CA ALA A 33 -4.13 0.90 -12.36
C ALA A 33 -3.75 -0.55 -12.03
N PRO A 34 -4.65 -1.32 -11.38
CA PRO A 34 -4.34 -2.70 -11.03
C PRO A 34 -4.18 -3.55 -12.29
N GLU A 35 -3.11 -4.34 -12.33
CA GLU A 35 -2.90 -5.34 -13.38
C GLU A 35 -3.73 -6.59 -13.11
N ASP A 36 -3.71 -7.55 -14.02
CA ASP A 36 -4.40 -8.82 -13.85
C ASP A 36 -3.97 -9.49 -12.53
N GLY A 37 -4.94 -9.94 -11.75
CA GLY A 37 -4.72 -10.56 -10.47
C GLY A 37 -4.44 -9.58 -9.31
N GLN A 38 -4.42 -8.29 -9.56
CA GLN A 38 -4.16 -7.26 -8.55
C GLN A 38 -5.43 -6.53 -8.13
N VAL A 39 -5.39 -5.96 -6.92
CA VAL A 39 -6.43 -5.08 -6.41
C VAL A 39 -5.79 -3.80 -5.86
N VAL A 40 -6.57 -2.72 -5.83
CA VAL A 40 -6.21 -1.49 -5.12
C VAL A 40 -7.07 -1.39 -3.88
N VAL A 41 -6.44 -1.14 -2.75
CA VAL A 41 -7.10 -1.04 -1.45
C VAL A 41 -6.90 0.37 -0.89
N GLU A 42 -8.00 1.00 -0.48
CA GLU A 42 -7.92 2.19 0.37
C GLU A 42 -7.66 1.75 1.80
N VAL A 43 -6.44 1.96 2.28
CA VAL A 43 -6.01 1.52 3.60
C VAL A 43 -6.63 2.40 4.68
N SER A 44 -7.30 1.77 5.65
CA SER A 44 -7.85 2.46 6.81
C SER A 44 -6.85 2.52 7.96
N TYR A 45 -6.15 1.42 8.20
CA TYR A 45 -5.16 1.29 9.27
C TYR A 45 -3.99 0.46 8.79
N CYS A 46 -2.80 0.85 9.21
CA CYS A 46 -1.59 0.05 9.00
C CYS A 46 -0.82 -0.02 10.32
N GLY A 47 -0.67 -1.23 10.85
CA GLY A 47 0.07 -1.47 12.09
C GLY A 47 1.58 -1.49 11.85
N VAL A 48 2.33 -1.17 12.89
CA VAL A 48 3.78 -1.32 12.90
C VAL A 48 4.12 -2.65 13.54
N CYS A 49 4.81 -3.51 12.80
CA CYS A 49 5.24 -4.82 13.24
C CYS A 49 6.70 -4.76 13.73
N GLY A 50 7.08 -5.70 14.62
CA GLY A 50 8.47 -5.81 15.06
C GLY A 50 9.46 -6.00 13.91
N SER A 51 9.06 -6.68 12.84
CA SER A 51 9.92 -6.85 11.65
C SER A 51 10.17 -5.53 10.92
N ASP A 52 9.22 -4.59 10.93
CA ASP A 52 9.41 -3.24 10.38
C ASP A 52 10.50 -2.50 11.16
N LEU A 53 10.47 -2.59 12.49
CA LEU A 53 11.46 -1.96 13.36
C LEU A 53 12.86 -2.55 13.13
N HIS A 54 12.96 -3.87 13.04
CA HIS A 54 14.23 -4.54 12.75
C HIS A 54 14.79 -4.16 11.38
N LEU A 55 13.92 -4.08 10.37
CA LEU A 55 14.34 -3.68 9.03
C LEU A 55 14.98 -2.29 9.02
N VAL A 56 14.37 -1.34 9.72
CA VAL A 56 14.87 0.03 9.79
C VAL A 56 16.11 0.12 10.68
N ASP A 57 16.06 -0.44 11.90
CA ASP A 57 17.13 -0.31 12.88
C ASP A 57 18.40 -1.07 12.49
N GLU A 58 18.26 -2.22 11.82
CA GLU A 58 19.38 -3.06 11.43
C GLU A 58 19.83 -2.87 9.99
N GLY A 59 19.11 -2.02 9.24
CA GLY A 59 19.48 -1.69 7.87
C GLY A 59 19.21 -2.81 6.87
N TRP A 60 18.19 -3.64 7.10
CA TRP A 60 17.84 -4.76 6.20
C TRP A 60 17.10 -4.34 4.94
N GLY A 61 16.60 -3.10 4.90
CA GLY A 61 15.88 -2.59 3.75
C GLY A 61 16.78 -2.18 2.60
N ARG A 62 16.18 -1.95 1.45
CA ARG A 62 16.81 -1.36 0.28
C ARG A 62 16.25 0.04 0.07
N PRO A 63 17.08 1.03 -0.34
CA PRO A 63 16.56 2.35 -0.65
C PRO A 63 15.41 2.27 -1.64
N GLY A 64 14.27 2.90 -1.30
CA GLY A 64 13.07 2.86 -2.10
C GLY A 64 12.03 1.82 -1.69
N ASP A 65 12.33 0.90 -0.77
CA ASP A 65 11.34 -0.02 -0.24
C ASP A 65 10.23 0.75 0.47
N VAL A 66 8.99 0.36 0.23
CA VAL A 66 7.82 0.90 0.92
C VAL A 66 7.46 -0.03 2.08
N LEU A 67 7.33 0.54 3.27
CA LEU A 67 7.05 -0.21 4.48
C LEU A 67 5.55 -0.36 4.73
N GLY A 68 5.19 -1.35 5.53
CA GLY A 68 3.82 -1.63 5.95
C GLY A 68 3.28 -2.92 5.33
N HIS A 69 2.97 -3.90 6.17
CA HIS A 69 2.43 -5.19 5.74
C HIS A 69 1.29 -5.69 6.62
N GLU A 70 0.98 -4.98 7.70
CA GLU A 70 -0.15 -5.29 8.59
C GLU A 70 -1.21 -4.20 8.47
N TRP A 71 -2.08 -4.33 7.48
CA TRP A 71 -3.06 -3.30 7.17
C TRP A 71 -4.47 -3.87 6.98
N SER A 72 -5.46 -2.99 7.12
CA SER A 72 -6.84 -3.25 6.76
C SER A 72 -7.40 -2.09 5.94
N GLY A 73 -8.37 -2.37 5.11
CA GLY A 73 -8.95 -1.34 4.26
C GLY A 73 -10.07 -1.87 3.39
N VAL A 74 -10.46 -1.08 2.40
CA VAL A 74 -11.56 -1.37 1.48
C VAL A 74 -11.01 -1.48 0.07
N VAL A 75 -11.38 -2.55 -0.64
CA VAL A 75 -11.04 -2.69 -2.06
C VAL A 75 -11.77 -1.62 -2.86
N VAL A 76 -11.04 -0.83 -3.64
CA VAL A 76 -11.60 0.26 -4.45
C VAL A 76 -11.45 0.02 -5.95
N ALA A 77 -10.56 -0.87 -6.37
CA ALA A 77 -10.41 -1.27 -7.76
C ALA A 77 -9.88 -2.70 -7.85
N VAL A 78 -10.24 -3.40 -8.91
CA VAL A 78 -9.76 -4.77 -9.18
C VAL A 78 -9.25 -4.85 -10.60
N GLY A 79 -8.18 -5.63 -10.80
CA GLY A 79 -7.66 -5.97 -12.12
C GLY A 79 -8.41 -7.14 -12.74
N GLY A 80 -8.02 -7.49 -13.97
CA GLY A 80 -8.62 -8.62 -14.68
C GLY A 80 -8.40 -9.95 -13.95
N GLY A 81 -9.37 -10.85 -14.05
CA GLY A 81 -9.27 -12.21 -13.49
C GLY A 81 -9.41 -12.31 -11.98
N VAL A 82 -9.61 -11.22 -11.26
CA VAL A 82 -9.82 -11.23 -9.81
C VAL A 82 -11.22 -11.77 -9.51
N THR A 83 -11.27 -12.82 -8.65
CA THR A 83 -12.51 -13.43 -8.16
C THR A 83 -12.52 -13.41 -6.64
N GLY A 84 -13.73 -13.37 -6.04
CA GLY A 84 -13.88 -13.37 -4.59
C GLY A 84 -13.69 -11.99 -3.92
N LEU A 85 -13.24 -10.98 -4.66
CA LEU A 85 -13.10 -9.61 -4.20
C LEU A 85 -13.73 -8.67 -5.23
N ALA A 86 -14.37 -7.61 -4.73
CA ALA A 86 -14.95 -6.57 -5.57
C ALA A 86 -14.89 -5.23 -4.83
N PRO A 87 -14.93 -4.09 -5.56
CA PRO A 87 -14.99 -2.76 -4.92
C PRO A 87 -16.15 -2.66 -3.93
N GLY A 88 -15.85 -2.14 -2.74
CA GLY A 88 -16.79 -2.09 -1.63
C GLY A 88 -16.69 -3.31 -0.77
#